data_658fd7224fd574ac67e8307ab8816b43
#
_entry.id   658fd7224fd574ac67e8307ab8816b43
#
_cell.length_a   1.000
_cell.length_b   1.000
_cell.length_c   1.000
_cell.angle_alpha   90.00
_cell.angle_beta   90.00
_cell.angle_gamma   90.00
#
_symmetry.space_group_name_H-M   'P 1'
#
loop_
_entity.id
_entity.type
_entity.pdbx_description
1 polymer ?
#
loop_
_entity_poly.entity_id
_entity_poly.type
_entity_poly.pdbx_seq_one_letter_code
_entity_poly.pdbx_strand_id
1 'polypeptide(L)'
;AICYAFHTYLREACSAMKTWSGEHMELPETWPDFSLKKQTTPYEYRYFLNVCTFGYTTPYWDWERWEKEIDWMALRGVNMPLATVASEAIAERVWLKMGLKEEDIRAFFTGPAHLPWHRMGNLNGWDGPLTDGWQKEQIKLQHKILNRMRELGMEPIAPAFAGFVPTAFAERHPEIQFKHLEWGGFDEKYNAYVLPPETPYFKEIGKLFIEEWEKEFGKNTY
;
A
#
# COMPACT_ATOMS: atom_id res chain seq x y z
N ALA A 1 20.60 7.98 1.73
CA ALA A 1 21.89 8.03 2.49
C ALA A 1 22.01 9.31 3.31
N ILE A 2 21.85 10.50 2.70
CA ILE A 2 22.06 11.81 3.38
C ILE A 2 21.12 11.98 4.58
N CYS A 3 19.83 11.75 4.43
CA CYS A 3 18.85 11.88 5.51
C CYS A 3 19.19 10.97 6.70
N TYR A 4 19.59 9.73 6.42
CA TYR A 4 20.00 8.78 7.47
C TYR A 4 21.27 9.27 8.19
N ALA A 5 22.28 9.72 7.44
CA ALA A 5 23.53 10.22 8.02
C ALA A 5 23.28 11.46 8.90
N PHE A 6 22.48 12.41 8.44
CA PHE A 6 22.10 13.58 9.21
C PHE A 6 21.32 13.23 10.47
N HIS A 7 20.35 12.31 10.38
CA HIS A 7 19.62 11.86 11.55
C HIS A 7 20.50 11.10 12.56
N THR A 8 21.51 10.37 12.07
CA THR A 8 22.52 9.75 12.94
C THR A 8 23.32 10.79 13.68
N TYR A 9 23.75 11.86 13.00
CA TYR A 9 24.43 12.98 13.63
C TYR A 9 23.55 13.66 14.70
N LEU A 10 22.31 13.98 14.39
CA LEU A 10 21.37 14.57 15.35
C LEU A 10 21.22 13.70 16.59
N ARG A 11 21.09 12.40 16.41
CA ARG A 11 20.89 11.45 17.51
C ARG A 11 22.14 11.26 18.36
N GLU A 12 23.31 11.12 17.74
CA GLU A 12 24.54 10.74 18.45
C GLU A 12 25.31 11.96 18.98
N ALA A 13 25.25 13.09 18.31
CA ALA A 13 25.99 14.31 18.70
C ALA A 13 25.09 15.35 19.39
N CYS A 14 23.83 15.48 18.97
CA CYS A 14 22.94 16.53 19.47
C CYS A 14 21.90 16.03 20.47
N SER A 15 21.83 14.71 20.75
CA SER A 15 20.77 14.10 21.56
C SER A 15 19.35 14.41 21.06
N ALA A 16 19.22 14.80 19.79
CA ALA A 16 17.97 15.11 19.13
C ALA A 16 17.51 13.94 18.24
N MET A 17 16.25 13.57 18.34
CA MET A 17 15.76 12.37 17.65
C MET A 17 14.30 12.53 17.24
N LYS A 18 14.00 12.09 16.01
CA LYS A 18 12.63 11.85 15.57
C LYS A 18 12.36 10.37 15.57
N THR A 19 11.35 9.93 16.33
CA THR A 19 10.88 8.56 16.38
C THR A 19 9.53 8.44 15.67
N TRP A 20 9.03 7.23 15.52
CA TRP A 20 7.71 6.99 14.94
C TRP A 20 6.57 7.51 15.83
N SER A 21 6.74 7.43 17.14
CA SER A 21 5.73 7.82 18.15
C SER A 21 5.89 9.22 18.71
N GLY A 22 6.96 9.93 18.36
CA GLY A 22 7.23 11.27 18.89
C GLY A 22 8.60 11.77 18.52
N GLU A 23 8.90 12.99 18.96
CA GLU A 23 10.17 13.65 18.65
C GLU A 23 10.72 14.41 19.85
N HIS A 24 12.04 14.43 19.96
CA HIS A 24 12.81 15.31 20.83
C HIS A 24 13.80 16.07 19.94
N MET A 25 13.48 17.33 19.65
CA MET A 25 14.19 18.15 18.66
C MET A 25 14.70 19.47 19.28
N GLU A 26 15.16 19.42 20.53
CA GLU A 26 15.92 20.50 21.11
C GLU A 26 17.33 20.51 20.51
N LEU A 27 17.56 21.45 19.58
CA LEU A 27 18.84 21.56 18.89
C LEU A 27 19.80 22.42 19.71
N PRO A 28 21.10 22.07 19.76
CA PRO A 28 22.09 22.84 20.45
C PRO A 28 22.33 24.17 19.74
N GLU A 29 22.64 25.25 20.51
CA GLU A 29 23.00 26.54 19.95
C GLU A 29 24.28 26.46 19.09
N THR A 30 25.22 25.61 19.49
CA THR A 30 26.45 25.33 18.74
C THR A 30 26.46 23.86 18.32
N TRP A 31 26.60 23.62 17.02
CA TRP A 31 26.66 22.29 16.47
C TRP A 31 27.93 21.56 16.96
N PRO A 32 27.78 20.39 17.62
CA PRO A 32 28.93 19.63 18.12
C PRO A 32 29.78 19.07 16.99
N ASP A 33 31.11 19.02 17.22
CA ASP A 33 31.98 18.23 16.36
C ASP A 33 31.63 16.75 16.43
N PHE A 34 31.67 16.08 15.30
CA PHE A 34 31.34 14.67 15.17
C PHE A 34 32.39 13.98 14.31
N SER A 35 32.98 12.92 14.84
CA SER A 35 33.93 12.14 14.08
C SER A 35 33.22 11.37 12.96
N LEU A 36 33.76 11.44 11.75
CA LEU A 36 33.27 10.69 10.62
C LEU A 36 33.25 9.19 10.91
N LYS A 37 32.07 8.59 10.86
CA LYS A 37 31.88 7.16 10.99
C LYS A 37 31.41 6.59 9.66
N LYS A 38 32.11 5.58 9.15
CA LYS A 38 31.63 4.81 8.00
C LYS A 38 30.71 3.73 8.51
N GLN A 39 29.43 3.82 8.16
CA GLN A 39 28.45 2.77 8.41
C GLN A 39 28.04 2.12 7.09
N THR A 40 27.96 0.81 7.08
CA THR A 40 27.52 0.02 5.93
C THR A 40 26.45 -0.97 6.37
N THR A 41 25.58 -1.32 5.46
CA THR A 41 24.61 -2.40 5.65
C THR A 41 24.81 -3.43 4.55
N PRO A 42 24.71 -4.74 4.84
CA PRO A 42 24.73 -5.79 3.81
C PRO A 42 23.39 -5.87 3.05
N TYR A 43 22.34 -5.19 3.52
CA TYR A 43 21.02 -5.24 2.91
C TYR A 43 20.87 -4.16 1.84
N GLU A 44 20.71 -4.60 0.60
CA GLU A 44 20.43 -3.72 -0.53
C GLU A 44 19.03 -3.11 -0.39
N TYR A 45 18.03 -3.93 -0.05
CA TYR A 45 16.64 -3.53 0.12
C TYR A 45 16.26 -3.45 1.60
N ARG A 46 15.65 -2.33 1.96
CA ARG A 46 15.13 -2.07 3.32
C ARG A 46 13.67 -1.71 3.18
N TYR A 47 12.86 -2.78 3.24
CA TYR A 47 11.42 -2.73 3.06
C TYR A 47 10.72 -2.17 4.29
N PHE A 48 9.70 -1.40 4.07
CA PHE A 48 8.78 -0.94 5.09
C PHE A 48 7.42 -0.71 4.49
N LEU A 49 6.48 -1.20 5.01
CA LEU A 49 5.20 -1.07 5.62
C LEU A 49 4.47 -2.42 5.56
N ASN A 50 3.96 -2.87 6.69
CA ASN A 50 3.13 -4.07 6.75
C ASN A 50 1.70 -3.73 6.29
N VAL A 51 1.15 -4.52 5.36
CA VAL A 51 -0.19 -4.29 4.80
C VAL A 51 -1.30 -4.44 5.85
N CYS A 52 -1.14 -5.34 6.79
CA CYS A 52 -2.11 -5.60 7.84
C CYS A 52 -2.10 -4.50 8.92
N THR A 53 -1.00 -4.38 9.64
CA THR A 53 -0.90 -3.53 10.83
C THR A 53 -1.15 -2.06 10.53
N PHE A 54 -0.51 -1.52 9.49
CA PHE A 54 -0.69 -0.12 9.12
C PHE A 54 -2.02 0.13 8.42
N GLY A 55 -2.54 -0.86 7.73
CA GLY A 55 -3.80 -0.76 7.01
C GLY A 55 -5.01 -0.43 7.88
N TYR A 56 -4.95 -0.64 9.20
CA TYR A 56 -6.01 -0.22 10.14
C TYR A 56 -6.10 1.30 10.31
N THR A 57 -5.04 2.04 10.03
CA THR A 57 -4.97 3.49 10.23
C THR A 57 -4.73 4.27 8.94
N THR A 58 -3.96 3.73 8.01
CA THR A 58 -3.57 4.41 6.76
C THR A 58 -4.73 4.84 5.86
N PRO A 59 -5.90 4.19 5.82
CA PRO A 59 -7.04 4.67 5.06
C PRO A 59 -7.57 6.04 5.50
N TYR A 60 -7.22 6.46 6.74
CA TYR A 60 -7.63 7.73 7.33
C TYR A 60 -6.52 8.79 7.34
N TRP A 61 -5.34 8.45 6.81
CA TRP A 61 -4.24 9.39 6.76
C TRP A 61 -4.41 10.35 5.59
N ASP A 62 -4.32 11.63 5.91
CA ASP A 62 -4.20 12.70 4.93
C ASP A 62 -2.75 12.84 4.43
N TRP A 63 -2.53 13.82 3.55
CA TRP A 63 -1.20 14.08 3.02
C TRP A 63 -0.19 14.46 4.11
N GLU A 64 -0.58 15.29 5.06
CA GLU A 64 0.31 15.75 6.13
C GLU A 64 0.82 14.58 6.99
N ARG A 65 -0.05 13.61 7.29
CA ARG A 65 0.35 12.42 8.03
C ARG A 65 1.23 11.50 7.20
N TRP A 66 0.92 11.31 5.90
CA TRP A 66 1.74 10.52 5.00
C TRP A 66 3.12 11.13 4.77
N GLU A 67 3.22 12.45 4.57
CA GLU A 67 4.50 13.14 4.40
C GLU A 67 5.42 12.92 5.60
N LYS A 68 4.90 13.06 6.81
CA LYS A 68 5.65 12.78 8.06
C LYS A 68 6.16 11.34 8.12
N GLU A 69 5.36 10.37 7.69
CA GLU A 69 5.74 8.96 7.67
C GLU A 69 6.84 8.69 6.64
N ILE A 70 6.72 9.24 5.44
CA ILE A 70 7.71 9.09 4.37
C ILE A 70 9.03 9.73 4.76
N ASP A 71 9.01 10.92 5.35
CA ASP A 71 10.18 11.59 5.85
C ASP A 71 10.86 10.78 6.97
N TRP A 72 10.07 10.19 7.88
CA TRP A 72 10.59 9.29 8.89
C TRP A 72 11.25 8.05 8.27
N MET A 73 10.65 7.45 7.23
CA MET A 73 11.27 6.34 6.49
C MET A 73 12.64 6.74 5.93
N ALA A 74 12.77 7.95 5.34
CA ALA A 74 14.04 8.45 4.82
C ALA A 74 15.10 8.60 5.92
N LEU A 75 14.72 9.11 7.09
CA LEU A 75 15.58 9.25 8.25
C LEU A 75 16.05 7.88 8.81
N ARG A 76 15.32 6.81 8.55
CA ARG A 76 15.66 5.43 8.95
C ARG A 76 16.36 4.62 7.87
N GLY A 77 16.55 5.22 6.69
CA GLY A 77 17.24 4.55 5.58
C GLY A 77 16.38 3.52 4.85
N VAL A 78 15.06 3.55 5.02
CA VAL A 78 14.14 2.78 4.19
C VAL A 78 14.29 3.23 2.74
N ASN A 79 14.38 2.29 1.82
CA ASN A 79 14.50 2.59 0.39
C ASN A 79 13.46 1.85 -0.48
N MET A 80 12.65 0.99 0.14
CA MET A 80 11.66 0.17 -0.57
C MET A 80 10.34 0.13 0.22
N PRO A 81 9.60 1.25 0.25
CA PRO A 81 8.32 1.33 0.97
C PRO A 81 7.17 0.73 0.16
N LEU A 82 6.25 0.04 0.84
CA LEU A 82 4.98 -0.41 0.26
C LEU A 82 4.03 0.77 0.07
N ALA A 83 3.46 0.93 -1.13
CA ALA A 83 2.58 2.02 -1.51
C ALA A 83 1.24 1.50 -2.07
N THR A 84 0.32 1.10 -1.18
CA THR A 84 -0.95 0.45 -1.52
C THR A 84 -2.15 1.38 -1.66
N VAL A 85 -1.98 2.68 -1.39
CA VAL A 85 -3.08 3.66 -1.49
C VAL A 85 -3.64 3.66 -2.91
N ALA A 86 -4.96 3.78 -3.04
CA ALA A 86 -5.69 3.73 -4.31
C ALA A 86 -5.66 2.40 -5.09
N SER A 87 -5.21 1.29 -4.50
CA SER A 87 -5.24 -0.02 -5.17
C SER A 87 -6.66 -0.43 -5.56
N GLU A 88 -7.67 -0.07 -4.78
CA GLU A 88 -9.07 -0.35 -5.04
C GLU A 88 -9.59 0.40 -6.28
N ALA A 89 -9.16 1.65 -6.48
CA ALA A 89 -9.52 2.44 -7.66
C ALA A 89 -8.90 1.86 -8.95
N ILE A 90 -7.72 1.28 -8.85
CA ILE A 90 -7.10 0.57 -9.99
C ILE A 90 -7.82 -0.76 -10.24
N ALA A 91 -8.12 -1.52 -9.17
CA ALA A 91 -8.87 -2.77 -9.28
C ALA A 91 -10.26 -2.56 -9.90
N GLU A 92 -10.97 -1.49 -9.55
CA GLU A 92 -12.24 -1.12 -10.18
C GLU A 92 -12.12 -1.01 -11.70
N ARG A 93 -11.09 -0.30 -12.20
CA ARG A 93 -10.85 -0.17 -13.64
C ARG A 93 -10.58 -1.52 -14.31
N VAL A 94 -9.87 -2.41 -13.63
CA VAL A 94 -9.60 -3.77 -14.12
C VAL A 94 -10.89 -4.56 -14.23
N TRP A 95 -11.73 -4.56 -13.20
CA TRP A 95 -12.99 -5.30 -13.20
C TRP A 95 -13.99 -4.77 -14.22
N LEU A 96 -14.03 -3.44 -14.45
CA LEU A 96 -14.81 -2.86 -15.54
C LEU A 96 -14.35 -3.38 -16.91
N LYS A 97 -13.03 -3.48 -17.15
CA LYS A 97 -12.47 -4.06 -18.38
C LYS A 97 -12.74 -5.56 -18.51
N MET A 98 -12.83 -6.28 -17.39
CA MET A 98 -13.26 -7.66 -17.35
C MET A 98 -14.78 -7.82 -17.54
N GLY A 99 -15.50 -6.72 -17.78
CA GLY A 99 -16.94 -6.71 -18.12
C GLY A 99 -17.88 -6.84 -16.93
N LEU A 100 -17.41 -6.63 -15.69
CA LEU A 100 -18.29 -6.57 -14.53
C LEU A 100 -19.04 -5.23 -14.49
N LYS A 101 -20.21 -5.24 -13.88
CA LYS A 101 -20.98 -4.02 -13.65
C LYS A 101 -20.43 -3.27 -12.42
N GLU A 102 -20.61 -1.96 -12.40
CA GLU A 102 -20.20 -1.12 -11.27
C GLU A 102 -20.79 -1.58 -9.94
N GLU A 103 -22.05 -2.00 -9.92
CA GLU A 103 -22.73 -2.51 -8.72
C GLU A 103 -22.06 -3.75 -8.14
N ASP A 104 -21.63 -4.69 -8.99
CA ASP A 104 -20.92 -5.91 -8.61
C ASP A 104 -19.53 -5.61 -8.05
N ILE A 105 -18.85 -4.63 -8.66
CA ILE A 105 -17.52 -4.19 -8.24
C ILE A 105 -17.60 -3.46 -6.88
N ARG A 106 -18.61 -2.61 -6.70
CA ARG A 106 -18.84 -1.93 -5.42
C ARG A 106 -19.16 -2.90 -4.29
N ALA A 107 -19.90 -3.97 -4.57
CA ALA A 107 -20.19 -5.02 -3.60
C ALA A 107 -18.95 -5.84 -3.20
N PHE A 108 -17.89 -5.83 -3.99
CA PHE A 108 -16.65 -6.53 -3.72
C PHE A 108 -15.78 -5.84 -2.66
N PHE A 109 -15.68 -4.51 -2.68
CA PHE A 109 -14.81 -3.77 -1.76
C PHE A 109 -15.42 -3.66 -0.36
N THR A 110 -14.58 -3.85 0.66
CA THR A 110 -14.93 -3.52 2.04
C THR A 110 -14.91 -2.01 2.27
N GLY A 111 -15.51 -1.56 3.37
CA GLY A 111 -15.33 -0.19 3.84
C GLY A 111 -13.86 0.11 4.21
N PRO A 112 -13.50 1.42 4.35
CA PRO A 112 -12.11 1.84 4.58
C PRO A 112 -11.44 1.20 5.78
N ALA A 113 -12.19 1.00 6.89
CA ALA A 113 -11.67 0.39 8.12
C ALA A 113 -11.23 -1.07 7.95
N HIS A 114 -11.72 -1.76 6.93
CA HIS A 114 -11.52 -3.19 6.70
C HIS A 114 -10.68 -3.50 5.46
N LEU A 115 -10.10 -2.49 4.82
CA LEU A 115 -9.25 -2.65 3.65
C LEU A 115 -8.06 -3.60 3.85
N PRO A 116 -7.39 -3.68 5.02
CA PRO A 116 -6.36 -4.69 5.23
C PRO A 116 -6.86 -6.11 5.00
N TRP A 117 -8.04 -6.43 5.50
CA TRP A 117 -8.63 -7.74 5.38
C TRP A 117 -9.11 -8.03 3.96
N HIS A 118 -9.62 -7.01 3.26
CA HIS A 118 -9.93 -7.13 1.84
C HIS A 118 -8.67 -7.40 1.01
N ARG A 119 -7.62 -6.62 1.21
CA ARG A 119 -6.33 -6.75 0.49
C ARG A 119 -5.62 -8.08 0.73
N MET A 120 -5.84 -8.69 1.91
CA MET A 120 -5.34 -10.02 2.24
C MET A 120 -6.30 -11.17 1.84
N GLY A 121 -7.45 -10.84 1.25
CA GLY A 121 -8.44 -11.83 0.82
C GLY A 121 -9.22 -12.50 1.94
N ASN A 122 -9.33 -11.85 3.10
CA ASN A 122 -10.10 -12.38 4.22
C ASN A 122 -11.60 -12.11 4.08
N LEU A 123 -11.96 -10.91 3.60
CA LEU A 123 -13.34 -10.46 3.49
C LEU A 123 -13.59 -9.68 2.21
N ASN A 124 -14.81 -9.83 1.68
CA ASN A 124 -15.38 -9.00 0.62
C ASN A 124 -16.61 -8.26 1.14
N GLY A 125 -16.87 -7.04 0.66
CA GLY A 125 -18.12 -6.31 0.85
C GLY A 125 -18.47 -5.86 2.27
N TRP A 126 -17.69 -6.22 3.28
CA TRP A 126 -17.98 -5.86 4.67
C TRP A 126 -17.87 -4.34 4.87
N ASP A 127 -18.94 -3.76 5.43
CA ASP A 127 -19.01 -2.31 5.73
C ASP A 127 -18.74 -1.39 4.52
N GLY A 128 -18.94 -1.93 3.29
CA GLY A 128 -18.87 -1.16 2.05
C GLY A 128 -20.18 -0.45 1.71
N PRO A 129 -20.25 0.15 0.54
CA PRO A 129 -19.20 0.28 -0.46
C PRO A 129 -18.24 1.44 -0.23
N LEU A 130 -17.10 1.42 -0.92
CA LEU A 130 -16.25 2.61 -1.08
C LEU A 130 -16.96 3.62 -2.00
N THR A 131 -16.94 4.90 -1.63
CA THR A 131 -17.54 5.95 -2.46
C THR A 131 -16.57 6.40 -3.57
N ASP A 132 -17.14 6.82 -4.71
CA ASP A 132 -16.35 7.38 -5.82
C ASP A 132 -15.52 8.60 -5.38
N GLY A 133 -16.08 9.42 -4.49
CA GLY A 133 -15.36 10.56 -3.92
C GLY A 133 -14.12 10.13 -3.15
N TRP A 134 -14.26 9.14 -2.29
CA TRP A 134 -13.13 8.59 -1.53
C TRP A 134 -12.05 8.02 -2.46
N GLN A 135 -12.43 7.22 -3.44
CA GLN A 135 -11.49 6.63 -4.40
C GLN A 135 -10.73 7.69 -5.20
N LYS A 136 -11.41 8.75 -5.66
CA LYS A 136 -10.77 9.88 -6.36
C LYS A 136 -9.76 10.63 -5.50
N GLU A 137 -10.08 10.84 -4.23
CA GLU A 137 -9.12 11.46 -3.29
C GLU A 137 -7.93 10.55 -2.99
N GLN A 138 -8.14 9.22 -2.92
CA GLN A 138 -7.03 8.27 -2.77
C GLN A 138 -6.08 8.29 -3.97
N ILE A 139 -6.57 8.44 -5.19
CA ILE A 139 -5.72 8.60 -6.39
C ILE A 139 -4.85 9.86 -6.26
N LYS A 140 -5.43 11.00 -5.89
CA LYS A 140 -4.68 12.25 -5.69
C LYS A 140 -3.62 12.11 -4.59
N LEU A 141 -3.98 11.44 -3.50
CA LEU A 141 -3.10 11.18 -2.38
C LEU A 141 -1.94 10.28 -2.80
N GLN A 142 -2.21 9.20 -3.55
CA GLN A 142 -1.19 8.27 -4.01
C GLN A 142 -0.16 8.95 -4.93
N HIS A 143 -0.57 9.87 -5.80
CA HIS A 143 0.38 10.66 -6.59
C HIS A 143 1.36 11.44 -5.70
N LYS A 144 0.88 12.08 -4.64
CA LYS A 144 1.74 12.80 -3.69
C LYS A 144 2.69 11.86 -2.97
N ILE A 145 2.18 10.72 -2.49
CA ILE A 145 2.97 9.68 -1.80
C ILE A 145 4.12 9.19 -2.69
N LEU A 146 3.80 8.75 -3.91
CA LEU A 146 4.79 8.22 -4.84
C LEU A 146 5.83 9.27 -5.26
N ASN A 147 5.40 10.51 -5.50
CA ASN A 147 6.31 11.60 -5.83
C ASN A 147 7.29 11.86 -4.68
N ARG A 148 6.79 11.97 -3.44
CA ARG A 148 7.65 12.20 -2.27
C ARG A 148 8.63 11.07 -2.04
N MET A 149 8.19 9.82 -2.16
CA MET A 149 9.07 8.66 -2.05
C MET A 149 10.21 8.71 -3.08
N ARG A 150 9.89 9.01 -4.33
CA ARG A 150 10.88 9.13 -5.42
C ARG A 150 11.84 10.30 -5.23
N GLU A 151 11.35 11.47 -4.79
CA GLU A 151 12.19 12.63 -4.44
C GLU A 151 13.23 12.30 -3.37
N LEU A 152 12.88 11.44 -2.42
CA LEU A 152 13.78 10.98 -1.36
C LEU A 152 14.65 9.78 -1.77
N GLY A 153 14.59 9.37 -3.04
CA GLY A 153 15.39 8.28 -3.60
C GLY A 153 14.95 6.89 -3.14
N MET A 154 13.67 6.74 -2.82
CA MET A 154 13.07 5.44 -2.54
C MET A 154 12.50 4.83 -3.81
N GLU A 155 12.41 3.51 -3.84
CA GLU A 155 11.76 2.72 -4.87
C GLU A 155 10.44 2.17 -4.32
N PRO A 156 9.28 2.82 -4.60
CA PRO A 156 7.99 2.38 -4.07
C PRO A 156 7.60 1.01 -4.63
N ILE A 157 7.11 0.14 -3.76
CA ILE A 157 6.52 -1.14 -4.16
C ILE A 157 5.02 -0.95 -4.36
N ALA A 158 4.55 -1.20 -5.56
CA ALA A 158 3.12 -1.23 -5.87
C ALA A 158 2.50 -2.59 -5.53
N PRO A 159 1.22 -2.63 -5.18
CA PRO A 159 0.51 -3.90 -5.06
C PRO A 159 0.36 -4.55 -6.44
N ALA A 160 0.26 -5.87 -6.45
CA ALA A 160 -0.07 -6.64 -7.63
C ALA A 160 -1.35 -7.46 -7.39
N PHE A 161 -1.90 -8.05 -8.45
CA PHE A 161 -3.07 -8.94 -8.33
C PHE A 161 -2.71 -10.20 -7.53
N ALA A 162 -3.42 -10.40 -6.43
CA ALA A 162 -3.17 -11.49 -5.50
C ALA A 162 -4.10 -12.70 -5.68
N GLY A 163 -4.96 -12.68 -6.71
CA GLY A 163 -5.86 -13.79 -7.02
C GLY A 163 -7.27 -13.67 -6.43
N PHE A 164 -7.56 -12.64 -5.64
CA PHE A 164 -8.90 -12.43 -5.10
C PHE A 164 -9.81 -11.77 -6.13
N VAL A 165 -11.00 -12.36 -6.32
CA VAL A 165 -11.95 -11.92 -7.35
C VAL A 165 -13.32 -11.60 -6.78
N PRO A 166 -14.09 -10.69 -7.42
CA PRO A 166 -15.49 -10.46 -7.07
C PRO A 166 -16.34 -11.70 -7.22
N THR A 167 -17.34 -11.87 -6.36
CA THR A 167 -18.33 -12.95 -6.45
C THR A 167 -18.96 -13.03 -7.84
N ALA A 168 -19.33 -11.88 -8.42
CA ALA A 168 -19.90 -11.82 -9.76
C ALA A 168 -18.94 -12.30 -10.86
N PHE A 169 -17.61 -12.21 -10.67
CA PHE A 169 -16.66 -12.82 -11.58
C PHE A 169 -16.72 -14.36 -11.46
N ALA A 170 -16.71 -14.87 -10.24
CA ALA A 170 -16.78 -16.32 -10.01
C ALA A 170 -18.09 -16.92 -10.55
N GLU A 171 -19.23 -16.26 -10.37
CA GLU A 171 -20.54 -16.69 -10.89
C GLU A 171 -20.60 -16.73 -12.42
N ARG A 172 -19.85 -15.86 -13.11
CA ARG A 172 -19.77 -15.86 -14.58
C ARG A 172 -18.87 -16.93 -15.16
N HIS A 173 -18.04 -17.55 -14.32
CA HIS A 173 -17.06 -18.55 -14.71
C HIS A 173 -17.24 -19.86 -13.93
N PRO A 174 -18.43 -20.51 -14.02
CA PRO A 174 -18.72 -21.74 -13.28
C PRO A 174 -17.82 -22.92 -13.68
N GLU A 175 -17.12 -22.81 -14.80
CA GLU A 175 -16.13 -23.79 -15.25
C GLU A 175 -14.83 -23.75 -14.45
N ILE A 176 -14.59 -22.67 -13.70
CA ILE A 176 -13.38 -22.52 -12.87
C ILE A 176 -13.66 -23.01 -11.45
N GLN A 177 -12.77 -23.85 -10.95
CA GLN A 177 -12.85 -24.31 -9.57
C GLN A 177 -12.18 -23.30 -8.63
N PHE A 178 -12.92 -22.27 -8.23
CA PHE A 178 -12.45 -21.29 -7.26
C PHE A 178 -12.28 -21.93 -5.87
N LYS A 179 -11.28 -21.45 -5.12
CA LYS A 179 -11.23 -21.69 -3.68
C LYS A 179 -12.05 -20.63 -2.97
N HIS A 180 -12.81 -21.06 -1.97
CA HIS A 180 -13.59 -20.20 -1.11
C HIS A 180 -12.87 -20.07 0.23
N LEU A 181 -12.56 -18.85 0.66
CA LEU A 181 -11.89 -18.61 1.91
C LEU A 181 -12.89 -18.16 2.97
N GLU A 182 -13.09 -19.00 3.97
CA GLU A 182 -13.85 -18.64 5.17
C GLU A 182 -12.92 -17.97 6.18
N TRP A 183 -13.35 -16.90 6.80
CA TRP A 183 -12.55 -16.18 7.77
C TRP A 183 -13.36 -15.65 8.96
N GLY A 184 -12.85 -15.89 10.17
CA GLY A 184 -13.31 -15.25 11.40
C GLY A 184 -14.75 -15.51 11.81
N GLY A 185 -15.42 -16.50 11.22
CA GLY A 185 -16.84 -16.80 11.49
C GLY A 185 -17.82 -15.80 10.89
N PHE A 186 -17.38 -15.01 9.91
CA PHE A 186 -18.26 -14.16 9.13
C PHE A 186 -19.21 -14.99 8.25
N ASP A 187 -20.35 -14.40 7.91
CA ASP A 187 -21.34 -14.98 7.00
C ASP A 187 -20.69 -15.29 5.63
N GLU A 188 -21.10 -16.40 5.01
CA GLU A 188 -20.57 -16.91 3.74
C GLU A 188 -20.57 -15.86 2.61
N LYS A 189 -21.51 -14.94 2.60
CA LYS A 189 -21.60 -13.85 1.61
C LYS A 189 -20.38 -12.91 1.61
N TYR A 190 -19.57 -12.91 2.69
CA TYR A 190 -18.36 -12.11 2.80
C TYR A 190 -17.09 -12.88 2.48
N ASN A 191 -17.21 -14.16 2.16
CA ASN A 191 -16.06 -15.00 1.81
C ASN A 191 -15.41 -14.54 0.52
N ALA A 192 -14.08 -14.65 0.45
CA ALA A 192 -13.33 -14.32 -0.75
C ALA A 192 -13.20 -15.53 -1.70
N TYR A 193 -13.38 -15.29 -2.99
CA TYR A 193 -13.07 -16.25 -4.04
C TYR A 193 -11.63 -16.07 -4.48
N VAL A 194 -10.89 -17.18 -4.55
CA VAL A 194 -9.51 -17.22 -5.03
C VAL A 194 -9.44 -17.88 -6.38
N LEU A 195 -8.99 -17.14 -7.37
CA LEU A 195 -8.74 -17.62 -8.72
C LEU A 195 -7.48 -18.48 -8.74
N PRO A 196 -7.54 -19.74 -9.23
CA PRO A 196 -6.36 -20.57 -9.36
C PRO A 196 -5.31 -19.93 -10.28
N PRO A 197 -4.02 -19.90 -9.88
CA PRO A 197 -2.98 -19.19 -10.62
C PRO A 197 -2.64 -19.81 -11.98
N GLU A 198 -3.01 -21.07 -12.20
CA GLU A 198 -2.86 -21.79 -13.47
C GLU A 198 -3.88 -21.39 -14.54
N THR A 199 -4.92 -20.63 -14.18
CA THR A 199 -5.92 -20.17 -15.13
C THR A 199 -5.38 -19.05 -16.03
N PRO A 200 -5.80 -18.98 -17.32
CA PRO A 200 -5.42 -17.85 -18.18
C PRO A 200 -5.82 -16.49 -17.61
N TYR A 201 -6.96 -16.43 -16.93
CA TYR A 201 -7.49 -15.22 -16.32
C TYR A 201 -6.57 -14.64 -15.24
N PHE A 202 -5.85 -15.48 -14.47
CA PHE A 202 -4.93 -14.98 -13.45
C PHE A 202 -3.85 -14.09 -14.07
N LYS A 203 -3.26 -14.54 -15.17
CA LYS A 203 -2.25 -13.78 -15.91
C LYS A 203 -2.84 -12.53 -16.58
N GLU A 204 -4.03 -12.66 -17.16
CA GLU A 204 -4.72 -11.55 -17.83
C GLU A 204 -5.06 -10.43 -16.85
N ILE A 205 -5.71 -10.75 -15.73
CA ILE A 205 -6.07 -9.79 -14.69
C ILE A 205 -4.82 -9.15 -14.08
N GLY A 206 -3.80 -9.96 -13.78
CA GLY A 206 -2.53 -9.45 -13.25
C GLY A 206 -1.86 -8.46 -14.20
N LYS A 207 -1.84 -8.76 -15.50
CA LYS A 207 -1.31 -7.86 -16.53
C LYS A 207 -2.12 -6.56 -16.61
N LEU A 208 -3.44 -6.65 -16.65
CA LEU A 208 -4.32 -5.48 -16.68
C LEU A 208 -4.12 -4.59 -15.43
N PHE A 209 -3.95 -5.20 -14.26
CA PHE A 209 -3.71 -4.46 -13.03
C PHE A 209 -2.41 -3.63 -13.11
N ILE A 210 -1.32 -4.25 -13.56
CA ILE A 210 -0.03 -3.57 -13.73
C ILE A 210 -0.16 -2.46 -14.78
N GLU A 211 -0.80 -2.73 -15.92
CA GLU A 211 -0.99 -1.73 -16.98
C GLU A 211 -1.81 -0.52 -16.51
N GLU A 212 -2.91 -0.74 -15.77
CA GLU A 212 -3.72 0.36 -15.24
C GLU A 212 -2.98 1.14 -14.13
N TRP A 213 -2.21 0.43 -13.30
CA TRP A 213 -1.36 1.08 -12.31
C TRP A 213 -0.29 1.95 -12.95
N GLU A 214 0.46 1.40 -13.94
CA GLU A 214 1.51 2.14 -14.63
C GLU A 214 0.97 3.33 -15.44
N LYS A 215 -0.20 3.18 -16.04
CA LYS A 215 -0.88 4.26 -16.75
C LYS A 215 -1.22 5.43 -15.84
N GLU A 216 -1.64 5.18 -14.60
CA GLU A 216 -2.01 6.20 -13.63
C GLU A 216 -0.79 6.77 -12.90
N PHE A 217 0.09 5.90 -12.40
CA PHE A 217 1.13 6.26 -11.44
C PHE A 217 2.57 6.13 -11.97
N GLY A 218 2.73 5.68 -13.21
CA GLY A 218 4.03 5.37 -13.78
C GLY A 218 4.59 4.04 -13.28
N LYS A 219 5.80 3.71 -13.75
CA LYS A 219 6.48 2.46 -13.38
C LYS A 219 6.86 2.41 -11.90
N ASN A 220 6.69 1.25 -11.31
CA ASN A 220 7.07 0.93 -9.94
C ASN A 220 7.67 -0.48 -9.88
N THR A 221 8.19 -0.86 -8.71
CA THR A 221 8.51 -2.26 -8.39
C THR A 221 7.23 -2.98 -7.91
N TYR A 222 7.08 -4.25 -8.25
CA TYR A 222 5.91 -5.09 -7.95
C TYR A 222 6.31 -6.33 -7.16
#